data_04b5d3e87fd74fda5833579f9ed6ecb3
#
_entry.id   04b5d3e87fd74fda5833579f9ed6ecb3
#
_cell.length_a   1.000
_cell.length_b   1.000
_cell.length_c   1.000
_cell.angle_alpha   90.00
_cell.angle_beta   90.00
_cell.angle_gamma   90.00
#
_symmetry.space_group_name_H-M   'P 1'
#
loop_
_entity.id
_entity.type
_entity.pdbx_description
1 polymer ?
#
loop_
_entity_poly.entity_id
_entity_poly.type
_entity_poly.pdbx_seq_one_letter_code
_entity_poly.pdbx_strand_id
1 'polypeptide(L)'
;MAVFYFKVLNSILYIIILSDIISFLKRYVFIFRMEVFMALILPKGYDQVLSVRETQEAIKYIRDTFQKEFGKEMNLERVSAPLFVSKSSGLNDNLNGVERPVSFDILGIPNEEYEVVQSLAKWKRMALGEYNFAPGEGLYTNMNAIRRDEELDNLHSCYVDQWDWEKVIRKEDRNIKTLEDTVKTIFKVIKHMEHEVWYKYPQAVKHLPDDIFFITSEELRQMYPDKTPKERENLITKEHGCVFVEKIGGALGDGKPHDGRAPDYDDWELNGDILFWFENLDCALEISSMGIRVDEAAMESQLKAANAEDRKNLPFHKSLLAGELPYTIGGGIGQSRLCMLLLNKAHVGEVQSSVWPADMIEACKKNKMILL
;
A
#
# COMPACT_ATOMS: atom_id res chain seq x y z
N MET A 1 52.47 26.00 -39.63
CA MET A 1 52.06 26.67 -38.37
C MET A 1 50.54 26.71 -38.21
N ALA A 2 49.74 27.12 -39.18
CA ALA A 2 48.27 27.22 -39.04
C ALA A 2 47.55 25.93 -38.69
N VAL A 3 47.94 24.78 -39.28
CA VAL A 3 47.32 23.46 -38.98
C VAL A 3 47.60 22.95 -37.56
N PHE A 4 48.74 23.32 -37.01
CA PHE A 4 49.09 22.98 -35.62
C PHE A 4 48.23 23.79 -34.61
N TYR A 5 48.05 25.05 -34.87
CA TYR A 5 47.19 25.94 -34.05
C TYR A 5 45.72 25.49 -34.05
N PHE A 6 45.21 25.04 -35.21
CA PHE A 6 43.84 24.56 -35.33
C PHE A 6 43.60 23.26 -34.58
N LYS A 7 44.57 22.32 -34.56
CA LYS A 7 44.48 21.09 -33.76
C LYS A 7 44.53 21.38 -32.25
N VAL A 8 45.36 22.31 -31.81
CA VAL A 8 45.45 22.69 -30.38
C VAL A 8 44.16 23.39 -29.93
N LEU A 9 43.60 24.30 -30.74
CA LEU A 9 42.35 24.98 -30.44
C LEU A 9 41.18 23.99 -30.31
N ASN A 10 41.05 23.02 -31.21
CA ASN A 10 40.02 21.97 -31.15
C ASN A 10 40.18 21.08 -29.92
N SER A 11 41.44 20.74 -29.53
CA SER A 11 41.66 19.96 -28.31
C SER A 11 41.28 20.72 -27.04
N ILE A 12 41.57 22.02 -26.99
CA ILE A 12 41.18 22.89 -25.85
C ILE A 12 39.66 23.02 -25.78
N LEU A 13 38.99 23.24 -26.93
CA LEU A 13 37.53 23.33 -27.00
C LEU A 13 36.87 22.02 -26.57
N TYR A 14 37.44 20.87 -26.98
CA TYR A 14 36.94 19.54 -26.54
C TYR A 14 37.07 19.31 -25.05
N ILE A 15 38.18 19.75 -24.43
CA ILE A 15 38.42 19.66 -22.98
C ILE A 15 37.43 20.56 -22.20
N ILE A 16 37.13 21.75 -22.69
CA ILE A 16 36.18 22.67 -22.06
C ILE A 16 34.76 22.07 -22.12
N ILE A 17 34.32 21.57 -23.30
CA ILE A 17 33.01 20.94 -23.44
C ILE A 17 32.88 19.70 -22.55
N LEU A 18 33.91 18.87 -22.46
CA LEU A 18 33.93 17.69 -21.57
C LEU A 18 33.84 18.10 -20.09
N SER A 19 34.54 19.15 -19.67
CA SER A 19 34.48 19.71 -18.32
C SER A 19 33.07 20.22 -17.96
N ASP A 20 32.40 20.90 -18.90
CA ASP A 20 31.04 21.41 -18.69
C ASP A 20 30.01 20.27 -18.64
N ILE A 21 30.17 19.26 -19.47
CA ILE A 21 29.34 18.04 -19.43
C ILE A 21 29.51 17.30 -18.09
N ILE A 22 30.76 17.12 -17.63
CA ILE A 22 31.05 16.48 -16.33
C ILE A 22 30.49 17.31 -15.18
N SER A 23 30.58 18.64 -15.23
CA SER A 23 30.03 19.56 -14.24
C SER A 23 28.50 19.49 -14.22
N PHE A 24 27.85 19.45 -15.40
CA PHE A 24 26.41 19.29 -15.55
C PHE A 24 25.93 17.93 -15.02
N LEU A 25 26.62 16.84 -15.36
CA LEU A 25 26.31 15.51 -14.86
C LEU A 25 26.50 15.41 -13.32
N LYS A 26 27.56 16.02 -12.77
CA LYS A 26 27.74 16.08 -11.31
C LYS A 26 26.63 16.87 -10.64
N ARG A 27 26.18 17.98 -11.24
CA ARG A 27 25.05 18.77 -10.73
C ARG A 27 23.72 18.01 -10.83
N TYR A 28 23.50 17.30 -11.90
CA TYR A 28 22.30 16.45 -12.11
C TYR A 28 22.27 15.28 -11.14
N VAL A 29 23.40 14.59 -10.94
CA VAL A 29 23.55 13.53 -9.93
C VAL A 29 23.38 14.07 -8.52
N PHE A 30 23.85 15.29 -8.25
CA PHE A 30 23.69 15.94 -6.95
C PHE A 30 22.24 16.35 -6.69
N ILE A 31 21.54 16.90 -7.68
CA ILE A 31 20.12 17.27 -7.60
C ILE A 31 19.28 15.99 -7.43
N PHE A 32 19.53 14.97 -8.24
CA PHE A 32 18.85 13.67 -8.13
C PHE A 32 19.12 13.00 -6.77
N ARG A 33 20.33 13.07 -6.25
CA ARG A 33 20.65 12.65 -4.87
C ARG A 33 19.91 13.46 -3.81
N MET A 34 19.75 14.76 -4.02
CA MET A 34 18.98 15.60 -3.08
C MET A 34 17.47 15.26 -3.13
N GLU A 35 16.91 14.95 -4.29
CA GLU A 35 15.49 14.54 -4.41
C GLU A 35 15.24 13.18 -3.74
N VAL A 36 16.14 12.22 -3.92
CA VAL A 36 16.09 10.92 -3.19
C VAL A 36 16.29 11.12 -1.67
N PHE A 37 17.11 12.10 -1.27
CA PHE A 37 17.30 12.43 0.15
C PHE A 37 16.08 13.16 0.76
N MET A 38 15.21 13.78 -0.05
CA MET A 38 13.99 14.43 0.43
C MET A 38 12.86 13.44 0.78
N ALA A 39 12.92 12.20 0.29
CA ALA A 39 11.93 11.18 0.63
C ALA A 39 12.20 10.51 2.00
N LEU A 40 13.46 10.48 2.47
CA LEU A 40 13.83 9.86 3.73
C LEU A 40 13.71 10.83 4.91
N ILE A 41 12.81 10.54 5.83
CA ILE A 41 12.63 11.28 7.09
C ILE A 41 13.54 10.69 8.16
N LEU A 42 14.37 11.55 8.78
CA LEU A 42 15.25 11.20 9.88
C LEU A 42 14.78 11.88 11.17
N PRO A 43 13.95 11.20 12.00
CA PRO A 43 13.33 11.83 13.17
C PRO A 43 14.40 12.24 14.20
N LYS A 44 14.33 13.47 14.67
CA LYS A 44 15.25 13.98 15.69
C LYS A 44 15.02 13.27 17.02
N GLY A 45 16.10 12.74 17.61
CA GLY A 45 16.03 12.07 18.91
C GLY A 45 15.44 10.67 18.86
N TYR A 46 15.23 10.11 17.67
CA TYR A 46 14.83 8.71 17.54
C TYR A 46 15.88 7.77 18.16
N ASP A 47 15.41 6.82 18.95
CA ASP A 47 16.24 5.77 19.51
C ASP A 47 15.49 4.42 19.48
N GLN A 48 16.21 3.37 19.13
CA GLN A 48 15.65 2.02 19.18
C GLN A 48 15.53 1.55 20.61
N VAL A 49 14.31 1.40 21.10
CA VAL A 49 14.03 0.88 22.46
C VAL A 49 14.09 -0.65 22.55
N LEU A 50 14.04 -1.35 21.42
CA LEU A 50 14.20 -2.78 21.30
C LEU A 50 15.42 -3.10 20.43
N SER A 51 16.26 -4.04 20.88
CA SER A 51 17.31 -4.60 20.03
C SER A 51 16.72 -5.26 18.76
N VAL A 52 17.55 -5.52 17.76
CA VAL A 52 17.12 -6.23 16.52
C VAL A 52 16.47 -7.58 16.85
N ARG A 53 17.05 -8.33 17.80
CA ARG A 53 16.50 -9.63 18.20
C ARG A 53 15.15 -9.50 18.89
N GLU A 54 14.99 -8.59 19.84
CA GLU A 54 13.71 -8.31 20.50
C GLU A 54 12.68 -7.81 19.49
N THR A 55 13.08 -7.00 18.52
CA THR A 55 12.22 -6.56 17.41
C THR A 55 11.71 -7.74 16.61
N GLN A 56 12.57 -8.72 16.26
CA GLN A 56 12.14 -9.93 15.54
C GLN A 56 11.15 -10.78 16.36
N GLU A 57 11.39 -10.92 17.68
CA GLU A 57 10.47 -11.62 18.59
C GLU A 57 9.12 -10.89 18.69
N ALA A 58 9.14 -9.55 18.72
CA ALA A 58 7.94 -8.71 18.75
C ALA A 58 7.15 -8.79 17.44
N ILE A 59 7.82 -8.76 16.28
CA ILE A 59 7.18 -8.95 14.96
C ILE A 59 6.43 -10.28 14.91
N LYS A 60 7.09 -11.37 15.33
CA LYS A 60 6.46 -12.69 15.38
C LYS A 60 5.23 -12.68 16.29
N TYR A 61 5.37 -12.11 17.48
CA TYR A 61 4.26 -12.03 18.45
C TYR A 61 3.07 -11.23 17.89
N ILE A 62 3.32 -10.07 17.31
CA ILE A 62 2.27 -9.24 16.71
C ILE A 62 1.57 -10.00 15.60
N ARG A 63 2.33 -10.58 14.66
CA ARG A 63 1.75 -11.28 13.50
C ARG A 63 0.92 -12.49 13.91
N ASP A 64 1.41 -13.31 14.80
CA ASP A 64 0.70 -14.51 15.26
C ASP A 64 -0.58 -14.16 16.05
N THR A 65 -0.52 -13.14 16.92
CA THR A 65 -1.66 -12.72 17.72
C THR A 65 -2.71 -12.00 16.86
N PHE A 66 -2.27 -11.05 16.04
CA PHE A 66 -3.19 -10.28 15.18
C PHE A 66 -3.98 -11.20 14.25
N GLN A 67 -3.33 -12.08 13.48
CA GLN A 67 -4.04 -12.93 12.52
C GLN A 67 -5.06 -13.85 13.19
N LYS A 68 -4.81 -14.28 14.41
CA LYS A 68 -5.74 -15.11 15.19
C LYS A 68 -6.95 -14.31 15.64
N GLU A 69 -6.74 -13.17 16.26
CA GLU A 69 -7.84 -12.33 16.76
C GLU A 69 -8.64 -11.70 15.59
N PHE A 70 -7.95 -11.26 14.53
CA PHE A 70 -8.59 -10.75 13.32
C PHE A 70 -9.45 -11.81 12.62
N GLY A 71 -8.93 -13.03 12.42
CA GLY A 71 -9.70 -14.14 11.84
C GLY A 71 -10.96 -14.46 12.66
N LYS A 72 -10.84 -14.46 13.98
CA LYS A 72 -11.98 -14.69 14.90
C LYS A 72 -13.02 -13.58 14.85
N GLU A 73 -12.62 -12.32 15.04
CA GLU A 73 -13.55 -11.17 15.10
C GLU A 73 -14.25 -10.92 13.75
N MET A 74 -13.57 -11.18 12.64
CA MET A 74 -14.09 -10.99 11.29
C MET A 74 -14.77 -12.24 10.72
N ASN A 75 -14.70 -13.40 11.40
CA ASN A 75 -15.16 -14.70 10.90
C ASN A 75 -14.46 -15.09 9.58
N LEU A 76 -13.13 -15.14 9.60
CA LEU A 76 -12.31 -15.44 8.44
C LEU A 76 -11.50 -16.71 8.66
N GLU A 77 -11.45 -17.57 7.63
CA GLU A 77 -10.58 -18.73 7.59
C GLU A 77 -9.26 -18.41 6.86
N ARG A 78 -8.15 -18.94 7.38
CA ARG A 78 -6.87 -18.77 6.70
C ARG A 78 -6.74 -19.75 5.55
N VAL A 79 -6.50 -19.22 4.33
CA VAL A 79 -6.29 -20.03 3.12
C VAL A 79 -4.90 -19.80 2.51
N SER A 80 -4.44 -20.75 1.70
CA SER A 80 -3.27 -20.55 0.85
C SER A 80 -3.66 -19.75 -0.40
N ALA A 81 -2.81 -18.82 -0.79
CA ALA A 81 -3.00 -18.00 -1.99
C ALA A 81 -1.80 -18.10 -2.92
N PRO A 82 -1.96 -17.80 -4.23
CA PRO A 82 -0.87 -17.80 -5.17
C PRO A 82 0.09 -16.63 -4.92
N LEU A 83 1.39 -16.86 -5.10
CA LEU A 83 2.41 -15.81 -5.15
C LEU A 83 2.43 -15.13 -6.53
N PHE A 84 2.01 -15.81 -7.56
CA PHE A 84 1.95 -15.34 -8.95
C PHE A 84 0.73 -15.93 -9.66
N VAL A 85 0.25 -15.25 -10.66
CA VAL A 85 -0.91 -15.63 -11.46
C VAL A 85 -0.58 -15.55 -12.95
N SER A 86 -1.34 -16.26 -13.77
CA SER A 86 -1.25 -16.10 -15.23
C SER A 86 -1.71 -14.69 -15.60
N LYS A 87 -0.95 -14.03 -16.47
CA LYS A 87 -1.29 -12.71 -17.01
C LYS A 87 -2.63 -12.72 -17.76
N SER A 88 -2.90 -13.81 -18.49
CA SER A 88 -4.13 -13.97 -19.26
C SER A 88 -5.38 -14.11 -18.39
N SER A 89 -5.24 -14.45 -17.11
CA SER A 89 -6.36 -14.58 -16.17
C SER A 89 -7.03 -13.25 -15.82
N GLY A 90 -6.31 -12.14 -15.89
CA GLY A 90 -6.78 -10.82 -15.43
C GLY A 90 -6.90 -10.68 -13.92
N LEU A 91 -6.33 -11.64 -13.15
CA LEU A 91 -6.43 -11.66 -11.68
C LEU A 91 -5.44 -10.74 -10.99
N ASN A 92 -4.30 -10.41 -11.64
CA ASN A 92 -3.36 -9.48 -11.03
C ASN A 92 -3.95 -8.06 -10.94
N ASP A 93 -3.48 -7.31 -9.99
CA ASP A 93 -3.81 -5.89 -9.85
C ASP A 93 -2.90 -5.06 -10.77
N ASN A 94 -3.49 -4.11 -11.47
CA ASN A 94 -2.73 -3.15 -12.28
C ASN A 94 -2.45 -1.85 -11.51
N LEU A 95 -2.76 -1.80 -10.22
CA LEU A 95 -2.64 -0.62 -9.36
C LEU A 95 -3.26 0.61 -10.06
N ASN A 96 -2.45 1.66 -10.30
CA ASN A 96 -2.91 2.86 -11.04
C ASN A 96 -2.84 2.68 -12.57
N GLY A 97 -2.38 1.51 -13.05
CA GLY A 97 -2.31 1.18 -14.47
C GLY A 97 -1.02 1.56 -15.18
N VAL A 98 -0.06 2.10 -14.44
CA VAL A 98 1.27 2.51 -14.93
C VAL A 98 2.40 1.65 -14.37
N GLU A 99 2.19 1.03 -13.22
CA GLU A 99 3.16 0.16 -12.55
C GLU A 99 3.33 -1.16 -13.31
N ARG A 100 4.56 -1.57 -13.45
CA ARG A 100 4.92 -2.81 -14.16
C ARG A 100 4.99 -3.98 -13.19
N PRO A 101 4.27 -5.08 -13.41
CA PRO A 101 4.45 -6.29 -12.61
C PRO A 101 5.82 -6.93 -12.87
N VAL A 102 6.28 -7.77 -11.95
CA VAL A 102 7.41 -8.67 -12.19
C VAL A 102 6.87 -9.88 -12.92
N SER A 103 7.24 -10.05 -14.21
CA SER A 103 6.79 -11.16 -15.02
C SER A 103 7.92 -12.15 -15.36
N PHE A 104 7.53 -13.39 -15.60
CA PHE A 104 8.42 -14.51 -15.91
C PHE A 104 7.66 -15.62 -16.67
N ASP A 105 8.42 -16.52 -17.29
CA ASP A 105 7.92 -17.75 -17.90
C ASP A 105 8.23 -18.98 -17.03
N ILE A 106 7.52 -20.06 -17.27
CA ILE A 106 7.75 -21.36 -16.60
C ILE A 106 8.07 -22.42 -17.64
N LEU A 107 9.24 -23.01 -17.57
CA LEU A 107 9.74 -24.02 -18.53
C LEU A 107 8.73 -25.13 -18.82
N GLY A 108 8.00 -25.61 -17.80
CA GLY A 108 7.02 -26.67 -17.93
C GLY A 108 5.67 -26.23 -18.52
N ILE A 109 5.44 -24.95 -18.72
CA ILE A 109 4.17 -24.38 -19.23
C ILE A 109 4.51 -23.37 -20.34
N PRO A 110 4.74 -23.83 -21.57
CA PRO A 110 5.13 -22.95 -22.67
C PRO A 110 3.97 -22.05 -23.11
N ASN A 111 4.32 -20.89 -23.69
CA ASN A 111 3.39 -19.90 -24.25
C ASN A 111 2.47 -19.20 -23.25
N GLU A 112 2.82 -19.19 -21.97
CA GLU A 112 2.10 -18.46 -20.91
C GLU A 112 3.08 -17.58 -20.14
N GLU A 113 2.68 -16.34 -19.85
CA GLU A 113 3.41 -15.40 -19.00
C GLU A 113 2.75 -15.32 -17.63
N TYR A 114 3.55 -15.34 -16.58
CA TYR A 114 3.12 -15.25 -15.19
C TYR A 114 3.61 -13.95 -14.58
N GLU A 115 2.82 -13.42 -13.65
CA GLU A 115 3.14 -12.19 -12.95
C GLU A 115 3.10 -12.44 -11.44
N VAL A 116 4.14 -11.99 -10.73
CA VAL A 116 4.08 -11.91 -9.27
C VAL A 116 2.95 -10.94 -8.90
N VAL A 117 2.11 -11.33 -7.96
CA VAL A 117 0.94 -10.52 -7.59
C VAL A 117 1.36 -9.16 -7.05
N GLN A 118 0.58 -8.14 -7.38
CA GLN A 118 0.63 -6.81 -6.78
C GLN A 118 -0.48 -6.63 -5.74
N SER A 119 -1.58 -7.38 -5.88
CA SER A 119 -2.69 -7.53 -4.94
C SER A 119 -3.45 -8.82 -5.25
N LEU A 120 -4.18 -9.35 -4.26
CA LEU A 120 -5.01 -10.56 -4.41
C LEU A 120 -6.53 -10.25 -4.42
N ALA A 121 -6.93 -8.98 -4.56
CA ALA A 121 -8.32 -8.56 -4.43
C ALA A 121 -9.28 -9.38 -5.33
N LYS A 122 -8.94 -9.52 -6.61
CA LYS A 122 -9.75 -10.28 -7.57
C LYS A 122 -9.70 -11.80 -7.31
N TRP A 123 -8.54 -12.32 -7.00
CA TRP A 123 -8.36 -13.74 -6.69
C TRP A 123 -9.17 -14.17 -5.47
N LYS A 124 -9.15 -13.41 -4.37
CA LYS A 124 -9.89 -13.71 -3.14
C LYS A 124 -11.39 -13.85 -3.40
N ARG A 125 -11.94 -12.93 -4.19
CA ARG A 125 -13.37 -12.97 -4.54
C ARG A 125 -13.73 -14.23 -5.34
N MET A 126 -12.90 -14.64 -6.29
CA MET A 126 -13.08 -15.91 -7.01
C MET A 126 -12.98 -17.11 -6.05
N ALA A 127 -11.96 -17.14 -5.20
CA ALA A 127 -11.74 -18.22 -4.25
C ALA A 127 -12.94 -18.40 -3.29
N LEU A 128 -13.57 -17.31 -2.83
CA LEU A 128 -14.80 -17.39 -2.03
C LEU A 128 -15.92 -18.11 -2.75
N GLY A 129 -16.11 -17.81 -4.04
CA GLY A 129 -17.10 -18.49 -4.87
C GLY A 129 -16.75 -19.97 -5.09
N GLU A 130 -15.51 -20.27 -5.48
CA GLU A 130 -15.05 -21.64 -5.75
C GLU A 130 -15.07 -22.52 -4.50
N TYR A 131 -14.75 -21.96 -3.32
CA TYR A 131 -14.71 -22.67 -2.06
C TYR A 131 -16.07 -22.69 -1.34
N ASN A 132 -17.13 -22.10 -1.94
CA ASN A 132 -18.50 -22.07 -1.45
C ASN A 132 -18.67 -21.43 -0.06
N PHE A 133 -17.99 -20.31 0.21
CA PHE A 133 -18.19 -19.54 1.43
C PHE A 133 -19.60 -18.91 1.44
N ALA A 134 -20.26 -18.99 2.59
CA ALA A 134 -21.60 -18.44 2.79
C ALA A 134 -21.56 -16.94 3.20
N PRO A 135 -22.65 -16.19 3.04
CA PRO A 135 -22.74 -14.82 3.55
C PRO A 135 -22.41 -14.74 5.05
N GLY A 136 -21.51 -13.84 5.40
CA GLY A 136 -20.98 -13.68 6.76
C GLY A 136 -19.69 -14.47 7.04
N GLU A 137 -19.29 -15.36 6.15
CA GLU A 137 -18.01 -16.06 6.18
C GLU A 137 -17.00 -15.42 5.24
N GLY A 138 -15.71 -15.63 5.49
CA GLY A 138 -14.67 -15.08 4.64
C GLY A 138 -13.34 -15.80 4.80
N LEU A 139 -12.37 -15.31 4.05
CA LEU A 139 -11.01 -15.82 4.06
C LEU A 139 -9.99 -14.72 4.30
N TYR A 140 -8.81 -15.09 4.80
CA TYR A 140 -7.62 -14.26 4.73
C TYR A 140 -6.40 -15.07 4.34
N THR A 141 -5.39 -14.40 3.84
CA THR A 141 -4.10 -15.00 3.51
C THR A 141 -2.95 -14.07 3.87
N ASN A 142 -1.76 -14.63 4.03
CA ASN A 142 -0.53 -13.86 4.14
C ASN A 142 -0.03 -13.61 2.69
N MET A 143 -0.41 -12.47 2.12
CA MET A 143 0.04 -12.07 0.80
C MET A 143 1.47 -11.53 0.86
N ASN A 144 2.26 -11.91 -0.12
CA ASN A 144 3.56 -11.33 -0.44
C ASN A 144 3.50 -10.80 -1.87
N ALA A 145 3.82 -9.53 -2.07
CA ALA A 145 3.79 -8.88 -3.37
C ALA A 145 5.11 -8.17 -3.66
N ILE A 146 5.40 -7.97 -4.94
CA ILE A 146 6.55 -7.16 -5.38
C ILE A 146 6.02 -6.02 -6.22
N ARG A 147 6.23 -4.79 -5.77
CA ARG A 147 5.96 -3.54 -6.48
C ARG A 147 7.27 -2.94 -6.92
N ARG A 148 7.72 -3.34 -8.12
CA ARG A 148 9.06 -3.02 -8.61
C ARG A 148 9.30 -1.55 -8.94
N ASP A 149 8.23 -0.80 -9.14
CA ASP A 149 8.26 0.63 -9.48
C ASP A 149 7.92 1.52 -8.26
N GLU A 150 7.91 0.96 -7.03
CA GLU A 150 7.65 1.69 -5.80
C GLU A 150 8.78 2.68 -5.48
N GLU A 151 8.42 3.90 -5.09
CA GLU A 151 9.36 4.87 -4.51
C GLU A 151 9.67 4.48 -3.07
N LEU A 152 10.94 4.18 -2.79
CA LEU A 152 11.38 3.69 -1.49
C LEU A 152 11.56 4.86 -0.51
N ASP A 153 10.87 4.80 0.62
CA ASP A 153 10.97 5.77 1.71
C ASP A 153 10.80 5.10 3.08
N ASN A 154 10.49 5.86 4.12
CA ASN A 154 10.24 5.31 5.46
C ASN A 154 9.06 4.35 5.54
N LEU A 155 8.06 4.50 4.67
CA LEU A 155 6.78 3.78 4.70
C LEU A 155 6.62 2.78 3.56
N HIS A 156 7.37 2.96 2.45
CA HIS A 156 7.22 2.22 1.22
C HIS A 156 8.44 1.33 0.94
N SER A 157 8.18 0.06 0.64
CA SER A 157 9.14 -0.95 0.24
C SER A 157 8.69 -1.59 -1.07
N CYS A 158 9.62 -2.01 -1.91
CA CYS A 158 9.28 -2.82 -3.09
C CYS A 158 8.68 -4.19 -2.72
N TYR A 159 8.90 -4.68 -1.51
CA TYR A 159 8.26 -5.86 -0.94
C TYR A 159 7.08 -5.44 -0.07
N VAL A 160 5.89 -5.95 -0.37
CA VAL A 160 4.65 -5.68 0.36
C VAL A 160 4.13 -6.96 0.98
N ASP A 161 3.86 -6.91 2.28
CA ASP A 161 3.27 -8.01 3.04
C ASP A 161 1.95 -7.56 3.69
N GLN A 162 0.87 -8.31 3.44
CA GLN A 162 -0.46 -7.97 3.95
C GLN A 162 -1.16 -9.21 4.52
N TRP A 163 -1.99 -9.01 5.56
CA TRP A 163 -3.15 -9.86 5.74
C TRP A 163 -4.19 -9.38 4.73
N ASP A 164 -4.27 -10.11 3.65
CA ASP A 164 -5.19 -9.82 2.55
C ASP A 164 -6.46 -10.65 2.77
N TRP A 165 -7.60 -10.00 2.96
CA TRP A 165 -8.83 -10.62 3.41
C TRP A 165 -10.01 -10.28 2.53
N GLU A 166 -11.04 -11.15 2.54
CA GLU A 166 -12.27 -10.98 1.79
C GLU A 166 -13.40 -11.73 2.49
N LYS A 167 -14.59 -11.12 2.58
CA LYS A 167 -15.76 -11.68 3.24
C LYS A 167 -16.99 -11.58 2.35
N VAL A 168 -17.79 -12.66 2.29
CA VAL A 168 -19.04 -12.67 1.56
C VAL A 168 -20.09 -11.85 2.32
N ILE A 169 -20.77 -10.96 1.61
CA ILE A 169 -21.92 -10.18 2.11
C ILE A 169 -23.14 -10.43 1.25
N ARG A 170 -24.31 -10.05 1.73
CA ARG A 170 -25.51 -10.06 0.91
C ARG A 170 -25.58 -8.81 0.03
N LYS A 171 -26.41 -8.82 -1.00
CA LYS A 171 -26.59 -7.67 -1.88
C LYS A 171 -27.13 -6.44 -1.13
N GLU A 172 -28.05 -6.64 -0.19
CA GLU A 172 -28.61 -5.60 0.68
C GLU A 172 -27.60 -4.99 1.66
N ASP A 173 -26.50 -5.70 1.95
CA ASP A 173 -25.43 -5.24 2.82
C ASP A 173 -24.41 -4.34 2.07
N ARG A 174 -24.56 -4.12 0.76
CA ARG A 174 -23.74 -3.18 -0.02
C ARG A 174 -24.13 -1.74 0.31
N ASN A 175 -23.66 -1.22 1.44
CA ASN A 175 -23.97 0.14 1.91
C ASN A 175 -22.86 0.64 2.84
N ILE A 176 -22.83 1.97 3.05
CA ILE A 176 -21.82 2.65 3.86
C ILE A 176 -21.79 2.15 5.31
N LYS A 177 -22.95 1.83 5.89
CA LYS A 177 -23.02 1.32 7.26
C LYS A 177 -22.26 0.01 7.42
N THR A 178 -22.39 -0.91 6.48
CA THR A 178 -21.64 -2.19 6.49
C THR A 178 -20.14 -1.95 6.39
N LEU A 179 -19.71 -0.97 5.57
CA LEU A 179 -18.32 -0.57 5.46
C LEU A 179 -17.80 -0.03 6.80
N GLU A 180 -18.47 0.98 7.36
CA GLU A 180 -18.07 1.58 8.64
C GLU A 180 -18.06 0.59 9.81
N ASP A 181 -19.07 -0.28 9.91
CA ASP A 181 -19.14 -1.31 10.98
C ASP A 181 -17.95 -2.29 10.86
N THR A 182 -17.54 -2.61 9.62
CA THR A 182 -16.36 -3.44 9.36
C THR A 182 -15.08 -2.72 9.76
N VAL A 183 -14.94 -1.44 9.41
CA VAL A 183 -13.80 -0.59 9.80
C VAL A 183 -13.69 -0.50 11.32
N LYS A 184 -14.81 -0.28 12.02
CA LYS A 184 -14.84 -0.25 13.51
C LYS A 184 -14.40 -1.58 14.11
N THR A 185 -14.75 -2.71 13.48
CA THR A 185 -14.31 -4.04 13.91
C THR A 185 -12.79 -4.20 13.76
N ILE A 186 -12.23 -3.78 12.62
CA ILE A 186 -10.78 -3.82 12.38
C ILE A 186 -10.05 -2.92 13.36
N PHE A 187 -10.53 -1.69 13.56
CA PHE A 187 -9.97 -0.75 14.52
C PHE A 187 -9.94 -1.32 15.94
N LYS A 188 -11.02 -1.97 16.37
CA LYS A 188 -11.09 -2.66 17.68
C LYS A 188 -10.03 -3.75 17.82
N VAL A 189 -9.77 -4.52 16.78
CA VAL A 189 -8.70 -5.54 16.79
C VAL A 189 -7.32 -4.88 16.92
N ILE A 190 -7.09 -3.76 16.20
CA ILE A 190 -5.82 -3.00 16.31
C ILE A 190 -5.65 -2.44 17.73
N LYS A 191 -6.71 -1.91 18.33
CA LYS A 191 -6.69 -1.43 19.75
C LYS A 191 -6.42 -2.56 20.73
N HIS A 192 -6.99 -3.76 20.50
CA HIS A 192 -6.66 -4.92 21.31
C HIS A 192 -5.16 -5.28 21.20
N MET A 193 -4.61 -5.22 19.99
CA MET A 193 -3.17 -5.45 19.78
C MET A 193 -2.27 -4.43 20.48
N GLU A 194 -2.68 -3.17 20.57
CA GLU A 194 -1.98 -2.17 21.37
C GLU A 194 -1.81 -2.64 22.82
N HIS A 195 -2.88 -3.15 23.46
CA HIS A 195 -2.81 -3.68 24.82
C HIS A 195 -1.91 -4.91 24.94
N GLU A 196 -2.01 -5.85 24.00
CA GLU A 196 -1.18 -7.05 23.97
C GLU A 196 0.31 -6.72 23.84
N VAL A 197 0.65 -5.78 22.96
CA VAL A 197 2.04 -5.34 22.76
C VAL A 197 2.54 -4.53 23.92
N TRP A 198 1.69 -3.63 24.49
CA TRP A 198 2.04 -2.85 25.68
C TRP A 198 2.36 -3.75 26.88
N TYR A 199 1.58 -4.80 27.10
CA TYR A 199 1.82 -5.74 28.18
C TYR A 199 3.19 -6.42 28.08
N LYS A 200 3.61 -6.75 26.88
CA LYS A 200 4.86 -7.50 26.62
C LYS A 200 6.08 -6.60 26.39
N TYR A 201 5.88 -5.45 25.75
CA TYR A 201 6.91 -4.50 25.33
C TYR A 201 6.51 -3.06 25.71
N PRO A 202 6.29 -2.72 26.97
CA PRO A 202 5.72 -1.42 27.39
C PRO A 202 6.57 -0.22 26.96
N GLN A 203 7.88 -0.42 26.78
CA GLN A 203 8.80 0.63 26.34
C GLN A 203 8.66 1.00 24.84
N ALA A 204 8.03 0.14 24.03
CA ALA A 204 7.93 0.34 22.58
C ALA A 204 6.62 1.01 22.15
N VAL A 205 5.57 0.92 22.96
CA VAL A 205 4.20 1.28 22.55
C VAL A 205 3.88 2.73 22.90
N LYS A 206 3.26 3.44 21.93
CA LYS A 206 2.53 4.68 22.16
C LYS A 206 1.03 4.40 22.10
N HIS A 207 0.25 5.17 22.88
CA HIS A 207 -1.19 5.01 22.89
C HIS A 207 -1.82 5.48 21.59
N LEU A 208 -2.61 4.59 21.00
CA LEU A 208 -3.46 4.88 19.85
C LEU A 208 -4.73 5.61 20.32
N PRO A 209 -5.42 6.37 19.44
CA PRO A 209 -6.69 7.03 19.79
C PRO A 209 -7.75 6.00 20.20
N ASP A 210 -8.76 6.47 20.95
CA ASP A 210 -9.82 5.58 21.44
C ASP A 210 -10.90 5.29 20.39
N ASP A 211 -11.06 6.19 19.42
CA ASP A 211 -12.04 6.10 18.35
C ASP A 211 -11.41 6.38 16.98
N ILE A 212 -12.12 5.96 15.92
CA ILE A 212 -11.79 6.27 14.53
C ILE A 212 -12.79 7.29 13.99
N PHE A 213 -12.29 8.35 13.37
CA PHE A 213 -13.08 9.40 12.74
C PHE A 213 -13.37 9.05 11.27
N PHE A 214 -14.59 9.29 10.80
CA PHE A 214 -15.01 9.03 9.42
C PHE A 214 -15.21 10.34 8.67
N ILE A 215 -14.68 10.43 7.44
CA ILE A 215 -14.82 11.59 6.57
C ILE A 215 -14.73 11.16 5.11
N THR A 216 -15.57 11.73 4.26
CA THR A 216 -15.45 11.49 2.81
C THR A 216 -14.30 12.31 2.21
N SER A 217 -13.72 11.81 1.14
CA SER A 217 -12.66 12.50 0.39
C SER A 217 -13.12 13.89 -0.12
N GLU A 218 -14.41 14.04 -0.46
CA GLU A 218 -14.97 15.32 -0.89
C GLU A 218 -15.12 16.31 0.28
N GLU A 219 -15.61 15.88 1.45
CA GLU A 219 -15.65 16.74 2.65
C GLU A 219 -14.23 17.19 3.04
N LEU A 220 -13.27 16.26 3.00
CA LEU A 220 -11.87 16.56 3.28
C LEU A 220 -11.29 17.58 2.28
N ARG A 221 -11.65 17.48 0.99
CA ARG A 221 -11.29 18.48 -0.04
C ARG A 221 -11.90 19.84 0.26
N GLN A 222 -13.17 19.88 0.69
CA GLN A 222 -13.86 21.14 1.02
C GLN A 222 -13.27 21.81 2.27
N MET A 223 -12.85 21.02 3.29
CA MET A 223 -12.20 21.55 4.49
C MET A 223 -10.84 22.17 4.18
N TYR A 224 -10.08 21.59 3.25
CA TYR A 224 -8.72 22.04 2.92
C TYR A 224 -8.54 22.19 1.39
N PRO A 225 -9.21 23.17 0.74
CA PRO A 225 -9.28 23.24 -0.73
C PRO A 225 -7.92 23.50 -1.39
N ASP A 226 -7.02 24.23 -0.72
CA ASP A 226 -5.69 24.61 -1.24
C ASP A 226 -4.60 23.57 -0.94
N LYS A 227 -4.96 22.41 -0.33
CA LYS A 227 -4.03 21.36 0.06
C LYS A 227 -4.04 20.20 -0.92
N THR A 228 -2.90 19.55 -1.07
CA THR A 228 -2.81 18.28 -1.77
C THR A 228 -3.55 17.17 -0.99
N PRO A 229 -3.97 16.06 -1.63
CA PRO A 229 -4.60 14.95 -0.92
C PRO A 229 -3.78 14.48 0.29
N LYS A 230 -2.47 14.28 0.14
CA LYS A 230 -1.59 13.84 1.23
C LYS A 230 -1.48 14.85 2.38
N GLU A 231 -1.45 16.15 2.08
CA GLU A 231 -1.49 17.19 3.13
C GLU A 231 -2.84 17.19 3.86
N ARG A 232 -3.95 16.95 3.15
CA ARG A 232 -5.29 16.83 3.76
C ARG A 232 -5.36 15.65 4.72
N GLU A 233 -4.88 14.48 4.30
CA GLU A 233 -4.77 13.29 5.14
C GLU A 233 -3.93 13.57 6.39
N ASN A 234 -2.77 14.20 6.25
CA ASN A 234 -1.90 14.54 7.37
C ASN A 234 -2.60 15.47 8.36
N LEU A 235 -3.32 16.49 7.88
CA LEU A 235 -4.00 17.46 8.74
C LEU A 235 -5.13 16.80 9.55
N ILE A 236 -6.03 16.08 8.89
CA ILE A 236 -7.18 15.47 9.56
C ILE A 236 -6.77 14.32 10.47
N THR A 237 -5.76 13.52 10.07
CA THR A 237 -5.26 12.41 10.88
C THR A 237 -4.51 12.93 12.10
N LYS A 238 -3.79 14.05 11.97
CA LYS A 238 -3.15 14.73 13.11
C LYS A 238 -4.17 15.23 14.15
N GLU A 239 -5.31 15.72 13.68
CA GLU A 239 -6.38 16.22 14.54
C GLU A 239 -7.09 15.11 15.31
N HIS A 240 -7.41 13.98 14.63
CA HIS A 240 -8.24 12.91 15.20
C HIS A 240 -7.44 11.69 15.67
N GLY A 241 -6.16 11.57 15.29
CA GLY A 241 -5.30 10.43 15.62
C GLY A 241 -5.52 9.18 14.76
N CYS A 242 -6.77 8.84 14.45
CA CYS A 242 -7.13 7.79 13.48
C CYS A 242 -8.34 8.22 12.65
N VAL A 243 -8.25 8.04 11.34
CA VAL A 243 -9.28 8.46 10.38
C VAL A 243 -9.52 7.36 9.36
N PHE A 244 -10.77 7.19 8.96
CA PHE A 244 -11.14 6.47 7.76
C PHE A 244 -11.59 7.48 6.70
N VAL A 245 -10.79 7.61 5.64
CA VAL A 245 -11.12 8.48 4.50
C VAL A 245 -11.91 7.66 3.50
N GLU A 246 -13.16 8.05 3.26
CA GLU A 246 -14.11 7.33 2.43
C GLU A 246 -14.17 7.85 1.00
N LYS A 247 -14.68 7.01 0.08
CA LYS A 247 -15.00 7.35 -1.32
C LYS A 247 -13.81 7.83 -2.11
N ILE A 248 -12.81 6.94 -2.22
CA ILE A 248 -11.58 7.18 -2.97
C ILE A 248 -11.69 6.56 -4.37
N GLY A 249 -11.20 7.27 -5.40
CA GLY A 249 -11.11 6.80 -6.80
C GLY A 249 -11.97 7.60 -7.77
N GLY A 250 -13.16 8.03 -7.36
CA GLY A 250 -14.04 8.88 -8.18
C GLY A 250 -13.53 10.34 -8.26
N ALA A 251 -13.96 11.05 -9.32
CA ALA A 251 -13.67 12.47 -9.46
C ALA A 251 -14.45 13.29 -8.41
N LEU A 252 -13.73 14.16 -7.69
CA LEU A 252 -14.30 15.09 -6.72
C LEU A 252 -14.85 16.35 -7.39
N GLY A 253 -15.35 17.29 -6.61
CA GLY A 253 -15.94 18.53 -7.10
C GLY A 253 -15.03 19.43 -7.93
N ASP A 254 -13.71 19.21 -7.89
CA ASP A 254 -12.70 19.87 -8.74
C ASP A 254 -12.34 19.08 -10.01
N GLY A 255 -12.99 17.93 -10.22
CA GLY A 255 -12.78 17.04 -11.36
C GLY A 255 -11.57 16.10 -11.23
N LYS A 256 -10.90 16.06 -10.07
CA LYS A 256 -9.77 15.17 -9.80
C LYS A 256 -10.14 14.15 -8.73
N PRO A 257 -9.59 12.94 -8.76
CA PRO A 257 -9.76 12.00 -7.65
C PRO A 257 -8.92 12.45 -6.44
N HIS A 258 -9.29 11.97 -5.26
CA HIS A 258 -8.46 12.13 -4.06
C HIS A 258 -7.15 11.35 -4.23
N ASP A 259 -7.27 10.09 -4.62
CA ASP A 259 -6.15 9.22 -4.95
C ASP A 259 -6.56 8.24 -6.07
N GLY A 260 -5.57 7.58 -6.70
CA GLY A 260 -5.81 6.55 -7.69
C GLY A 260 -6.41 5.28 -7.06
N ARG A 261 -7.37 4.67 -7.77
CA ARG A 261 -7.92 3.35 -7.42
C ARG A 261 -8.17 2.55 -8.68
N ALA A 262 -7.77 1.29 -8.67
CA ALA A 262 -8.14 0.38 -9.75
C ALA A 262 -9.67 0.34 -9.91
N PRO A 263 -10.18 0.33 -11.17
CA PRO A 263 -11.61 0.43 -11.41
C PRO A 263 -12.36 -0.90 -11.26
N ASP A 264 -11.66 -2.00 -10.98
CA ASP A 264 -12.16 -3.35 -11.22
C ASP A 264 -12.23 -4.25 -9.98
N TYR A 265 -12.09 -3.68 -8.75
CA TYR A 265 -12.35 -4.44 -7.54
C TYR A 265 -13.07 -3.66 -6.43
N ASP A 266 -12.64 -2.46 -6.02
CA ASP A 266 -13.37 -1.65 -5.02
C ASP A 266 -14.40 -0.74 -5.67
N ASP A 267 -15.60 -0.69 -5.08
CA ASP A 267 -16.61 0.32 -5.41
C ASP A 267 -16.14 1.67 -4.87
N TRP A 268 -15.93 2.65 -5.74
CA TRP A 268 -15.40 3.96 -5.37
C TRP A 268 -16.31 4.76 -4.42
N GLU A 269 -17.58 4.41 -4.36
CA GLU A 269 -18.53 5.02 -3.40
C GLU A 269 -18.58 4.27 -2.05
N LEU A 270 -17.95 3.09 -1.94
CA LEU A 270 -18.04 2.19 -0.80
C LEU A 270 -16.64 1.64 -0.38
N ASN A 271 -15.62 2.47 -0.47
CA ASN A 271 -14.25 2.13 -0.09
C ASN A 271 -13.62 3.22 0.77
N GLY A 272 -12.42 2.97 1.25
CA GLY A 272 -11.61 3.95 1.95
C GLY A 272 -10.35 3.36 2.57
N ASP A 273 -9.60 4.24 3.24
CA ASP A 273 -8.32 3.94 3.87
C ASP A 273 -8.32 4.26 5.36
N ILE A 274 -7.80 3.34 6.18
CA ILE A 274 -7.55 3.54 7.61
C ILE A 274 -6.18 4.16 7.77
N LEU A 275 -6.13 5.39 8.27
CA LEU A 275 -4.94 6.19 8.50
C LEU A 275 -4.74 6.42 9.99
N PHE A 276 -3.54 6.18 10.51
CA PHE A 276 -3.13 6.55 11.86
C PHE A 276 -2.13 7.70 11.83
N TRP A 277 -2.25 8.66 12.76
CA TRP A 277 -1.23 9.66 12.95
C TRP A 277 0.05 9.02 13.50
N PHE A 278 1.15 9.22 12.80
CA PHE A 278 2.43 8.63 13.16
C PHE A 278 3.43 9.73 13.52
N GLU A 279 3.53 10.00 14.83
CA GLU A 279 4.32 11.11 15.36
C GLU A 279 5.80 11.08 14.97
N ASN A 280 6.41 9.89 14.89
CA ASN A 280 7.83 9.78 14.56
C ASN A 280 8.17 10.38 13.19
N LEU A 281 7.22 10.36 12.25
CA LEU A 281 7.41 10.86 10.90
C LEU A 281 6.58 12.12 10.61
N ASP A 282 5.81 12.61 11.59
CA ASP A 282 4.86 13.76 11.45
C ASP A 282 3.95 13.61 10.22
N CYS A 283 3.40 12.41 10.01
CA CYS A 283 2.55 12.09 8.87
C CYS A 283 1.46 11.08 9.18
N ALA A 284 0.47 10.98 8.31
CA ALA A 284 -0.51 9.91 8.29
C ALA A 284 0.13 8.61 7.77
N LEU A 285 -0.07 7.51 8.50
CA LEU A 285 0.36 6.17 8.14
C LEU A 285 -0.86 5.34 7.75
N GLU A 286 -0.97 4.99 6.47
CA GLU A 286 -1.99 4.07 5.99
C GLU A 286 -1.70 2.65 6.48
N ILE A 287 -2.64 2.08 7.23
CA ILE A 287 -2.57 0.68 7.72
C ILE A 287 -3.38 -0.27 6.86
N SER A 288 -4.50 0.19 6.31
CA SER A 288 -5.39 -0.66 5.51
C SER A 288 -6.09 0.15 4.44
N SER A 289 -6.15 -0.41 3.23
CA SER A 289 -7.07 -0.02 2.17
C SER A 289 -8.11 -1.11 2.01
N MET A 290 -9.41 -0.75 1.96
CA MET A 290 -10.51 -1.70 1.91
C MET A 290 -11.77 -1.12 1.29
N GLY A 291 -12.67 -2.00 0.86
CA GLY A 291 -13.95 -1.58 0.31
C GLY A 291 -14.95 -2.72 0.12
N ILE A 292 -16.21 -2.36 -0.03
CA ILE A 292 -17.20 -3.22 -0.63
C ILE A 292 -16.85 -3.31 -2.11
N ARG A 293 -16.81 -4.54 -2.62
CA ARG A 293 -16.36 -4.77 -3.99
C ARG A 293 -17.43 -4.34 -5.00
N VAL A 294 -16.98 -3.96 -6.19
CA VAL A 294 -17.89 -3.58 -7.29
C VAL A 294 -18.95 -4.64 -7.53
N ASP A 295 -20.18 -4.21 -7.80
CA ASP A 295 -21.19 -5.02 -8.49
C ASP A 295 -21.06 -4.81 -10.01
N GLU A 296 -21.98 -5.40 -10.76
CA GLU A 296 -21.98 -5.34 -12.22
C GLU A 296 -22.07 -3.89 -12.73
N ALA A 297 -22.92 -3.06 -12.11
CA ALA A 297 -23.13 -1.66 -12.50
C ALA A 297 -21.94 -0.76 -12.14
N ALA A 298 -21.39 -0.90 -10.93
CA ALA A 298 -20.20 -0.18 -10.50
C ALA A 298 -18.99 -0.53 -11.37
N MET A 299 -18.80 -1.83 -11.68
CA MET A 299 -17.73 -2.31 -12.58
C MET A 299 -17.83 -1.64 -13.94
N GLU A 300 -19.02 -1.63 -14.58
CA GLU A 300 -19.20 -1.02 -15.90
C GLU A 300 -18.92 0.48 -15.89
N SER A 301 -19.43 1.18 -14.88
CA SER A 301 -19.24 2.63 -14.72
C SER A 301 -17.78 2.99 -14.50
N GLN A 302 -17.09 2.29 -13.60
CA GLN A 302 -15.70 2.58 -13.22
C GLN A 302 -14.72 2.21 -14.35
N LEU A 303 -14.90 1.08 -15.04
CA LEU A 303 -14.08 0.73 -16.21
C LEU A 303 -14.21 1.79 -17.32
N LYS A 304 -15.41 2.31 -17.54
CA LYS A 304 -15.62 3.40 -18.50
C LYS A 304 -14.92 4.69 -18.06
N ALA A 305 -15.06 5.07 -16.78
CA ALA A 305 -14.44 6.27 -16.24
C ALA A 305 -12.89 6.20 -16.31
N ALA A 306 -12.32 5.01 -16.13
CA ALA A 306 -10.89 4.75 -16.21
C ALA A 306 -10.38 4.46 -17.63
N ASN A 307 -11.21 4.50 -18.67
CA ASN A 307 -10.87 4.10 -20.04
C ASN A 307 -10.27 2.68 -20.14
N ALA A 308 -10.75 1.74 -19.32
CA ALA A 308 -10.26 0.36 -19.19
C ALA A 308 -11.33 -0.69 -19.59
N GLU A 309 -12.23 -0.35 -20.51
CA GLU A 309 -13.37 -1.20 -20.92
C GLU A 309 -12.93 -2.51 -21.62
N ASP A 310 -11.73 -2.56 -22.17
CA ASP A 310 -11.12 -3.76 -22.73
C ASP A 310 -10.98 -4.89 -21.72
N ARG A 311 -10.81 -4.58 -20.43
CA ARG A 311 -10.74 -5.54 -19.33
C ARG A 311 -12.01 -6.39 -19.19
N LYS A 312 -13.17 -5.95 -19.67
CA LYS A 312 -14.44 -6.72 -19.69
C LYS A 312 -14.27 -8.08 -20.37
N ASN A 313 -13.28 -8.23 -21.25
CA ASN A 313 -12.99 -9.46 -21.97
C ASN A 313 -12.18 -10.50 -21.17
N LEU A 314 -11.61 -10.12 -20.03
CA LEU A 314 -10.83 -11.02 -19.18
C LEU A 314 -11.74 -11.97 -18.38
N PRO A 315 -11.29 -13.17 -18.02
CA PRO A 315 -12.09 -14.19 -17.35
C PRO A 315 -12.79 -13.70 -16.07
N PHE A 316 -12.05 -13.08 -15.16
CA PHE A 316 -12.59 -12.55 -13.91
C PHE A 316 -13.75 -11.56 -14.15
N HIS A 317 -13.54 -10.61 -15.08
CA HIS A 317 -14.51 -9.55 -15.37
C HIS A 317 -15.77 -10.14 -16.02
N LYS A 318 -15.64 -11.13 -16.88
CA LYS A 318 -16.78 -11.85 -17.47
C LYS A 318 -17.63 -12.55 -16.42
N SER A 319 -17.01 -13.29 -15.51
CA SER A 319 -17.73 -13.97 -14.43
C SER A 319 -18.43 -12.99 -13.50
N LEU A 320 -17.80 -11.84 -13.19
CA LEU A 320 -18.42 -10.79 -12.38
C LEU A 320 -19.64 -10.21 -13.08
N LEU A 321 -19.50 -9.79 -14.34
CA LEU A 321 -20.59 -9.20 -15.12
C LEU A 321 -21.72 -10.18 -15.42
N ALA A 322 -21.45 -11.48 -15.41
CA ALA A 322 -22.47 -12.53 -15.50
C ALA A 322 -23.19 -12.82 -14.16
N GLY A 323 -22.78 -12.16 -13.07
CA GLY A 323 -23.38 -12.38 -11.73
C GLY A 323 -22.99 -13.73 -11.11
N GLU A 324 -21.88 -14.34 -11.53
CA GLU A 324 -21.41 -15.64 -11.06
C GLU A 324 -20.58 -15.54 -9.76
N LEU A 325 -20.10 -14.35 -9.41
CA LEU A 325 -19.27 -14.13 -8.23
C LEU A 325 -20.09 -13.59 -7.05
N PRO A 326 -19.74 -13.96 -5.79
CA PRO A 326 -20.45 -13.45 -4.62
C PRO A 326 -20.24 -11.94 -4.46
N TYR A 327 -21.18 -11.25 -3.82
CA TYR A 327 -20.95 -9.89 -3.31
C TYR A 327 -20.04 -9.97 -2.10
N THR A 328 -19.03 -9.10 -2.02
CA THR A 328 -17.99 -9.17 -1.00
C THR A 328 -17.56 -7.81 -0.51
N ILE A 329 -16.99 -7.79 0.69
CA ILE A 329 -16.20 -6.72 1.26
C ILE A 329 -14.81 -7.28 1.57
N GLY A 330 -13.77 -6.51 1.29
CA GLY A 330 -12.42 -6.98 1.53
C GLY A 330 -11.40 -5.86 1.54
N GLY A 331 -10.17 -6.21 1.86
CA GLY A 331 -9.05 -5.26 1.96
C GLY A 331 -7.73 -5.94 2.24
N GLY A 332 -6.70 -5.12 2.39
CA GLY A 332 -5.39 -5.54 2.83
C GLY A 332 -4.96 -4.75 4.05
N ILE A 333 -4.43 -5.42 5.07
CA ILE A 333 -3.83 -4.79 6.24
C ILE A 333 -2.32 -5.03 6.17
N GLY A 334 -1.53 -3.95 6.08
CA GLY A 334 -0.08 -4.02 5.98
C GLY A 334 0.55 -4.63 7.23
N GLN A 335 1.13 -5.84 7.11
CA GLN A 335 1.74 -6.53 8.25
C GLN A 335 2.92 -5.75 8.83
N SER A 336 3.83 -5.33 7.96
CA SER A 336 4.99 -4.53 8.37
C SER A 336 4.60 -3.15 8.86
N ARG A 337 3.65 -2.47 8.21
CA ARG A 337 3.14 -1.17 8.68
C ARG A 337 2.47 -1.25 10.05
N LEU A 338 1.69 -2.31 10.32
CA LEU A 338 1.12 -2.52 11.66
C LEU A 338 2.21 -2.78 12.71
N CYS A 339 3.23 -3.59 12.39
CA CYS A 339 4.38 -3.78 13.27
C CYS A 339 5.13 -2.45 13.51
N MET A 340 5.31 -1.63 12.48
CA MET A 340 5.93 -0.32 12.57
C MET A 340 5.14 0.61 13.51
N LEU A 341 3.82 0.67 13.36
CA LEU A 341 2.93 1.46 14.21
C LEU A 341 3.01 1.01 15.68
N LEU A 342 2.80 -0.28 15.95
CA LEU A 342 2.74 -0.84 17.30
C LEU A 342 4.07 -0.85 18.03
N LEU A 343 5.19 -0.94 17.31
CA LEU A 343 6.54 -0.90 17.87
C LEU A 343 7.20 0.48 17.77
N ASN A 344 6.46 1.47 17.27
CA ASN A 344 6.90 2.85 17.11
C ASN A 344 8.24 2.99 16.34
N LYS A 345 8.39 2.21 15.26
CA LYS A 345 9.59 2.18 14.43
C LYS A 345 9.54 3.24 13.33
N ALA A 346 10.63 3.96 13.10
CA ALA A 346 10.68 5.10 12.18
C ALA A 346 10.85 4.73 10.70
N HIS A 347 11.14 3.47 10.39
CA HIS A 347 11.31 3.00 9.01
C HIS A 347 10.76 1.57 8.87
N VAL A 348 10.01 1.30 7.79
CA VAL A 348 9.45 -0.03 7.54
C VAL A 348 10.52 -1.12 7.47
N GLY A 349 11.72 -0.80 7.00
CA GLY A 349 12.88 -1.69 6.99
C GLY A 349 13.37 -2.13 8.38
N GLU A 350 12.97 -1.50 9.46
CA GLU A 350 13.28 -1.96 10.83
C GLU A 350 12.39 -3.15 11.25
N VAL A 351 11.30 -3.41 10.53
CA VAL A 351 10.34 -4.48 10.79
C VAL A 351 10.12 -5.40 9.59
N GLN A 352 10.79 -5.12 8.48
CA GLN A 352 10.69 -5.88 7.25
C GLN A 352 12.07 -6.06 6.61
N SER A 353 12.50 -7.31 6.41
CA SER A 353 13.69 -7.59 5.63
C SER A 353 13.39 -7.37 4.14
N SER A 354 14.09 -6.41 3.54
CA SER A 354 13.91 -6.01 2.14
C SER A 354 15.24 -5.51 1.56
N VAL A 355 15.19 -4.83 0.42
CA VAL A 355 16.35 -4.22 -0.24
C VAL A 355 16.21 -2.71 -0.24
N TRP A 356 17.29 -2.01 0.02
CA TRP A 356 17.32 -0.56 0.18
C TRP A 356 18.53 0.04 -0.54
N PRO A 357 18.46 1.28 -1.04
CA PRO A 357 19.62 2.01 -1.54
C PRO A 357 20.72 2.10 -0.48
N ALA A 358 21.97 1.98 -0.89
CA ALA A 358 23.11 1.95 0.04
C ALA A 358 23.25 3.24 0.87
N ASP A 359 22.95 4.39 0.28
CA ASP A 359 22.94 5.69 0.94
C ASP A 359 21.81 5.81 1.97
N MET A 360 20.64 5.25 1.70
CA MET A 360 19.52 5.15 2.66
C MET A 360 19.93 4.29 3.86
N ILE A 361 20.52 3.10 3.64
CA ILE A 361 21.03 2.23 4.71
C ILE A 361 22.04 2.98 5.60
N GLU A 362 22.97 3.71 4.98
CA GLU A 362 23.98 4.47 5.72
C GLU A 362 23.36 5.62 6.53
N ALA A 363 22.41 6.35 5.94
CA ALA A 363 21.70 7.44 6.61
C ALA A 363 20.87 6.92 7.80
N CYS A 364 20.10 5.85 7.60
CA CYS A 364 19.34 5.18 8.65
C CYS A 364 20.23 4.74 9.80
N LYS A 365 21.34 4.04 9.50
CA LYS A 365 22.28 3.56 10.51
C LYS A 365 22.89 4.69 11.34
N LYS A 366 23.25 5.82 10.72
CA LYS A 366 23.77 7.02 11.43
C LYS A 366 22.74 7.63 12.38
N ASN A 367 21.46 7.42 12.10
CA ASN A 367 20.32 7.92 12.89
C ASN A 367 19.66 6.81 13.73
N LYS A 368 20.39 5.75 14.05
CA LYS A 368 19.98 4.62 14.90
C LYS A 368 18.77 3.82 14.38
N MET A 369 18.40 3.97 13.12
CA MET A 369 17.44 3.12 12.44
C MET A 369 18.21 1.95 11.81
N ILE A 370 18.03 0.74 12.34
CA ILE A 370 18.73 -0.45 11.84
C ILE A 370 17.77 -1.22 10.97
N LEU A 371 18.01 -1.19 9.66
CA LEU A 371 17.22 -1.93 8.67
C LEU A 371 17.61 -3.42 8.70
N LEU A 372 16.60 -4.31 8.60
CA LEU A 372 16.75 -5.77 8.67
C LEU A 372 17.31 -6.37 7.37
#